data_b5111f41546196545ca8a88a50469e88
#
_entry.id   b5111f41546196545ca8a88a50469e88
#
_cell.length_a   1.000
_cell.length_b   1.000
_cell.length_c   1.000
_cell.angle_alpha   90.00
_cell.angle_beta   90.00
_cell.angle_gamma   90.00
#
_symmetry.space_group_name_H-M   'P 1'
#
loop_
_entity.id
_entity.type
_entity.pdbx_description
1 polymer ?
#
loop_
_entity_poly.entity_id
_entity_poly.type
_entity_poly.pdbx_seq_one_letter_code
_entity_poly.pdbx_strand_id
1 'polypeptide(L)'
;MICPKCTSLSIVKEGTRKRKTGRIQEYSCNSCHKWFVVPVEKEVKGERESIFLEDIEPGDILEYKTDKVFRLYCATDVHHGANEHHYDKFNEFIDEVDSDPNARWILNGDNIELIPPNYKISQRGQSMEPDEQHISFIKRIEHIADKLLFIRGGNHDMIRSVNILGFDVSKVMADILRVPYYRMPGYTRIKVGDVTWYFVSGHGKSGGKNGDLELDKMAAVYSDGDVFFLGHNHQLYAKPLDSLRVLGDKEGVRRRWYIRGGSFLEYADYARYSFFPMVRTGWATIEFAKDKIRAWTN
;
A
#
# COMPACT_ATOMS: atom_id res chain seq x y z
N MET A 1 9.25 24.71 15.59
CA MET A 1 9.08 25.97 16.36
C MET A 1 10.41 26.72 16.37
N ILE A 2 10.40 28.05 16.24
CA ILE A 2 11.61 28.90 16.18
C ILE A 2 11.57 29.96 17.30
N CYS A 3 12.73 30.40 17.76
CA CYS A 3 12.83 31.47 18.75
C CYS A 3 12.33 32.80 18.14
N PRO A 4 11.39 33.51 18.79
CA PRO A 4 10.84 34.74 18.24
C PRO A 4 11.84 35.93 18.29
N LYS A 5 12.99 35.80 18.97
CA LYS A 5 14.01 36.84 19.11
C LYS A 5 15.15 36.64 18.10
N CYS A 6 15.64 35.44 17.91
CA CYS A 6 16.88 35.20 17.12
C CYS A 6 16.69 34.12 16.04
N THR A 7 15.47 33.67 15.78
CA THR A 7 15.08 32.67 14.78
C THR A 7 15.77 31.29 14.93
N SER A 8 16.52 31.06 15.99
CA SER A 8 17.18 29.78 16.25
C SER A 8 16.17 28.64 16.44
N LEU A 9 16.48 27.48 15.91
CA LEU A 9 15.76 26.22 16.14
C LEU A 9 16.15 25.55 17.46
N SER A 10 17.25 26.00 18.09
CA SER A 10 17.74 25.43 19.35
C SER A 10 16.93 25.95 20.54
N ILE A 11 15.75 25.38 20.74
CA ILE A 11 14.83 25.74 21.83
C ILE A 11 14.58 24.53 22.73
N VAL A 12 14.40 24.77 24.02
CA VAL A 12 14.06 23.76 25.02
C VAL A 12 12.67 24.01 25.54
N LYS A 13 11.91 22.95 25.72
CA LYS A 13 10.58 22.94 26.34
C LYS A 13 10.75 22.83 27.84
N GLU A 14 10.38 23.88 28.57
CA GLU A 14 10.64 23.98 30.03
C GLU A 14 9.46 23.46 30.89
N GLY A 15 8.23 23.69 30.45
CA GLY A 15 7.09 23.25 31.22
C GLY A 15 5.78 23.85 30.73
N THR A 16 4.68 23.46 31.38
CA THR A 16 3.36 24.06 31.15
C THR A 16 2.85 24.77 32.39
N ARG A 17 2.30 25.95 32.23
CA ARG A 17 1.65 26.71 33.31
C ARG A 17 0.20 27.04 32.97
N LYS A 18 -0.69 26.91 33.97
CA LYS A 18 -2.09 27.30 33.85
C LYS A 18 -2.24 28.80 34.13
N ARG A 19 -2.83 29.58 33.25
CA ARG A 19 -3.23 30.98 33.44
C ARG A 19 -4.73 31.13 33.36
N LYS A 20 -5.25 32.30 33.73
CA LYS A 20 -6.70 32.63 33.65
C LYS A 20 -7.22 32.47 32.20
N THR A 21 -6.40 32.71 31.23
CA THR A 21 -6.72 32.63 29.79
C THR A 21 -6.47 31.25 29.13
N GLY A 22 -6.03 30.24 29.92
CA GLY A 22 -5.75 28.91 29.40
C GLY A 22 -4.38 28.36 29.83
N ARG A 23 -3.99 27.21 29.29
CA ARG A 23 -2.63 26.66 29.48
C ARG A 23 -1.65 27.31 28.53
N ILE A 24 -0.46 27.59 29.00
CA ILE A 24 0.67 28.06 28.18
C ILE A 24 1.83 27.06 28.33
N GLN A 25 2.56 26.89 27.23
CA GLN A 25 3.82 26.15 27.20
C GLN A 25 4.97 27.13 27.25
N GLU A 26 5.90 26.93 28.18
CA GLU A 26 7.10 27.74 28.36
C GLU A 26 8.27 27.12 27.59
N TYR A 27 9.06 27.98 26.96
CA TYR A 27 10.27 27.61 26.20
C TYR A 27 11.42 28.54 26.52
N SER A 28 12.65 28.01 26.47
CA SER A 28 13.89 28.81 26.47
C SER A 28 14.67 28.57 25.17
N CYS A 29 15.38 29.58 24.73
CA CYS A 29 16.25 29.50 23.56
C CYS A 29 17.70 29.32 24.01
N ASN A 30 18.36 28.25 23.59
CA ASN A 30 19.77 28.00 23.94
C ASN A 30 20.72 29.03 23.28
N SER A 31 20.34 29.65 22.17
CA SER A 31 21.21 30.58 21.43
C SER A 31 21.21 31.99 22.00
N CYS A 32 20.07 32.51 22.48
CA CYS A 32 19.96 33.87 22.97
C CYS A 32 19.35 33.98 24.39
N HIS A 33 19.13 32.85 25.04
CA HIS A 33 18.60 32.72 26.41
C HIS A 33 17.22 33.42 26.61
N LYS A 34 16.51 33.69 25.53
CA LYS A 34 15.16 34.29 25.61
C LYS A 34 14.16 33.24 26.06
N TRP A 35 13.45 33.54 27.14
CA TRP A 35 12.24 32.81 27.56
C TRP A 35 11.04 33.37 26.79
N PHE A 36 10.17 32.49 26.34
CA PHE A 36 8.92 32.85 25.69
C PHE A 36 7.84 31.79 25.93
N VAL A 37 6.59 32.18 25.79
CA VAL A 37 5.44 31.32 26.02
C VAL A 37 4.63 31.21 24.75
N VAL A 38 4.07 30.05 24.54
CA VAL A 38 3.11 29.80 23.47
C VAL A 38 1.80 29.35 24.13
N PRO A 39 0.67 29.97 23.78
CA PRO A 39 -0.62 29.46 24.23
C PRO A 39 -0.73 27.99 23.80
N VAL A 40 -0.97 27.11 24.75
CA VAL A 40 -1.49 25.78 24.41
C VAL A 40 -2.94 26.07 24.02
N GLU A 41 -3.21 26.09 22.73
CA GLU A 41 -4.58 26.21 22.25
C GLU A 41 -5.42 25.20 23.04
N LYS A 42 -6.54 25.64 23.59
CA LYS A 42 -7.52 24.71 24.12
C LYS A 42 -7.72 23.68 23.04
N GLU A 43 -7.46 22.42 23.37
CA GLU A 43 -8.03 21.32 22.60
C GLU A 43 -9.49 21.67 22.41
N VAL A 44 -9.84 22.17 21.24
CA VAL A 44 -11.19 22.06 20.76
C VAL A 44 -11.42 20.55 20.79
N LYS A 45 -12.27 20.09 21.67
CA LYS A 45 -12.85 18.76 21.62
C LYS A 45 -13.78 18.68 20.41
N GLY A 46 -13.24 18.87 19.24
CA GLY A 46 -13.62 18.21 18.04
C GLY A 46 -12.66 17.03 18.00
N GLU A 47 -13.20 15.86 17.87
CA GLU A 47 -12.45 14.67 17.56
C GLU A 47 -11.43 15.04 16.49
N ARG A 48 -10.16 15.25 16.89
CA ARG A 48 -9.07 15.11 15.95
C ARG A 48 -9.11 13.62 15.66
N GLU A 49 -9.74 13.26 14.57
CA GLU A 49 -9.42 12.03 13.89
C GLU A 49 -7.89 11.95 13.91
N SER A 50 -7.36 10.90 14.50
CA SER A 50 -5.92 10.76 14.59
C SER A 50 -5.37 10.92 13.18
N ILE A 51 -4.39 11.81 13.00
CA ILE A 51 -3.76 12.05 11.69
C ILE A 51 -3.09 10.75 11.21
N PHE A 52 -2.80 9.85 12.12
CA PHE A 52 -2.29 8.52 11.85
C PHE A 52 -3.47 7.55 11.90
N LEU A 53 -3.79 6.98 10.74
CA LEU A 53 -4.66 5.81 10.70
C LEU A 53 -3.95 4.67 11.44
N GLU A 54 -4.72 3.94 12.24
CA GLU A 54 -4.19 2.75 12.89
C GLU A 54 -3.79 1.74 11.81
N ASP A 55 -2.62 1.13 11.98
CA ASP A 55 -2.20 0.03 11.14
C ASP A 55 -3.19 -1.11 11.27
N ILE A 56 -3.40 -1.84 10.20
CA ILE A 56 -4.15 -3.09 10.28
C ILE A 56 -3.22 -4.12 10.91
N GLU A 57 -3.44 -4.37 12.20
CA GLU A 57 -2.61 -5.30 12.96
C GLU A 57 -2.79 -6.75 12.47
N PRO A 58 -1.79 -7.61 12.67
CA PRO A 58 -1.93 -9.03 12.33
C PRO A 58 -3.13 -9.65 13.04
N GLY A 59 -4.08 -10.15 12.26
CA GLY A 59 -5.34 -10.71 12.74
C GLY A 59 -6.55 -9.81 12.54
N ASP A 60 -6.36 -8.52 12.28
CA ASP A 60 -7.46 -7.62 11.92
C ASP A 60 -7.90 -7.82 10.47
N ILE A 61 -9.15 -7.53 10.19
CA ILE A 61 -9.77 -7.69 8.88
C ILE A 61 -10.38 -6.36 8.45
N LEU A 62 -9.77 -5.72 7.44
CA LEU A 62 -10.39 -4.58 6.78
C LEU A 62 -11.71 -5.01 6.15
N GLU A 63 -12.76 -4.23 6.33
CA GLU A 63 -14.06 -4.49 5.72
C GLU A 63 -14.43 -3.37 4.73
N TYR A 64 -14.79 -3.77 3.51
CA TYR A 64 -15.39 -2.90 2.50
C TYR A 64 -16.82 -3.35 2.19
N LYS A 65 -17.79 -2.43 2.21
CA LYS A 65 -19.21 -2.70 1.98
C LYS A 65 -19.75 -1.89 0.81
N THR A 66 -20.56 -2.54 -0.01
CA THR A 66 -21.31 -1.91 -1.09
C THR A 66 -22.55 -2.71 -1.44
N ASP A 67 -23.58 -2.06 -1.94
CA ASP A 67 -24.77 -2.73 -2.48
C ASP A 67 -24.67 -2.99 -3.99
N LYS A 68 -23.65 -2.47 -4.64
CA LYS A 68 -23.41 -2.54 -6.09
C LYS A 68 -22.26 -3.46 -6.41
N VAL A 69 -22.28 -4.01 -7.60
CA VAL A 69 -21.08 -4.63 -8.20
C VAL A 69 -19.97 -3.58 -8.26
N PHE A 70 -18.77 -3.97 -7.86
CA PHE A 70 -17.60 -3.09 -7.96
C PHE A 70 -16.40 -3.83 -8.51
N ARG A 71 -15.44 -3.08 -9.01
CA ARG A 71 -14.17 -3.58 -9.51
C ARG A 71 -13.03 -3.16 -8.60
N LEU A 72 -12.23 -4.14 -8.19
CA LEU A 72 -11.00 -3.94 -7.45
C LEU A 72 -9.83 -4.02 -8.43
N TYR A 73 -9.20 -2.89 -8.67
CA TYR A 73 -8.00 -2.76 -9.48
C TYR A 73 -6.78 -2.98 -8.58
N CYS A 74 -5.92 -3.91 -8.95
CA CYS A 74 -4.81 -4.32 -8.09
C CYS A 74 -3.48 -3.92 -8.70
N ALA A 75 -2.88 -2.84 -8.20
CA ALA A 75 -1.51 -2.45 -8.54
C ALA A 75 -0.52 -3.09 -7.57
N THR A 76 0.56 -3.63 -8.09
CA THR A 76 1.72 -4.14 -7.36
C THR A 76 2.96 -3.94 -8.22
N ASP A 77 4.13 -3.92 -7.59
CA ASP A 77 5.41 -3.87 -8.31
C ASP A 77 5.44 -2.71 -9.33
N VAL A 78 5.04 -1.52 -8.85
CA VAL A 78 5.02 -0.30 -9.67
C VAL A 78 6.43 0.17 -9.94
N HIS A 79 7.33 0.06 -8.94
CA HIS A 79 8.73 0.47 -9.02
C HIS A 79 8.91 1.89 -9.57
N HIS A 80 8.06 2.82 -9.12
CA HIS A 80 8.14 4.20 -9.54
C HIS A 80 9.55 4.76 -9.26
N GLY A 81 10.17 5.34 -10.27
CA GLY A 81 11.55 5.82 -10.23
C GLY A 81 12.60 4.80 -10.69
N ALA A 82 12.24 3.54 -10.99
CA ALA A 82 13.12 2.66 -11.74
C ALA A 82 13.31 3.18 -13.17
N ASN A 83 14.47 2.89 -13.78
CA ASN A 83 14.72 3.28 -15.19
C ASN A 83 13.72 2.60 -16.13
N GLU A 84 13.33 1.37 -15.81
CA GLU A 84 12.45 0.54 -16.59
C GLU A 84 10.96 0.70 -16.22
N HIS A 85 10.62 1.71 -15.39
CA HIS A 85 9.23 1.97 -15.04
C HIS A 85 8.41 2.39 -16.27
N HIS A 86 7.36 1.65 -16.55
CA HIS A 86 6.46 1.90 -17.70
C HIS A 86 5.41 2.95 -17.34
N TYR A 87 5.79 4.22 -17.44
CA TYR A 87 4.94 5.36 -17.05
C TYR A 87 3.59 5.37 -17.75
N ASP A 88 3.56 5.09 -19.07
CA ASP A 88 2.32 5.12 -19.85
C ASP A 88 1.34 4.04 -19.40
N LYS A 89 1.84 2.83 -19.10
CA LYS A 89 0.99 1.74 -18.60
C LYS A 89 0.44 2.02 -17.20
N PHE A 90 1.23 2.69 -16.35
CA PHE A 90 0.74 3.11 -15.04
C PHE A 90 -0.26 4.27 -15.12
N ASN A 91 -0.09 5.20 -16.06
CA ASN A 91 -1.09 6.23 -16.34
C ASN A 91 -2.40 5.62 -16.86
N GLU A 92 -2.36 4.64 -17.77
CA GLU A 92 -3.54 3.90 -18.22
C GLU A 92 -4.29 3.27 -17.04
N PHE A 93 -3.57 2.66 -16.09
CA PHE A 93 -4.16 2.14 -14.85
C PHE A 93 -4.87 3.24 -14.05
N ILE A 94 -4.21 4.38 -13.84
CA ILE A 94 -4.77 5.52 -13.10
C ILE A 94 -6.04 6.03 -13.79
N ASP A 95 -6.00 6.21 -15.11
CA ASP A 95 -7.13 6.71 -15.91
C ASP A 95 -8.32 5.74 -15.85
N GLU A 96 -8.08 4.42 -15.89
CA GLU A 96 -9.14 3.43 -15.73
C GLU A 96 -9.78 3.50 -14.34
N VAL A 97 -8.96 3.60 -13.28
CA VAL A 97 -9.46 3.74 -11.90
C VAL A 97 -10.25 5.03 -11.74
N ASP A 98 -9.74 6.14 -12.28
CA ASP A 98 -10.41 7.44 -12.15
C ASP A 98 -11.76 7.47 -12.89
N SER A 99 -11.80 6.97 -14.11
CA SER A 99 -13.00 6.97 -14.95
C SER A 99 -14.08 6.00 -14.52
N ASP A 100 -13.75 4.93 -13.78
CA ASP A 100 -14.73 3.94 -13.32
C ASP A 100 -15.38 4.36 -11.99
N PRO A 101 -16.67 4.72 -11.97
CA PRO A 101 -17.36 5.10 -10.72
C PRO A 101 -17.53 3.95 -9.72
N ASN A 102 -17.38 2.70 -10.18
CA ASN A 102 -17.44 1.51 -9.34
C ASN A 102 -16.06 0.96 -8.99
N ALA A 103 -14.98 1.71 -9.29
CA ALA A 103 -13.63 1.31 -8.96
C ALA A 103 -13.36 1.44 -7.46
N ARG A 104 -12.61 0.48 -6.96
CA ARG A 104 -11.70 0.59 -5.81
C ARG A 104 -10.37 0.00 -6.23
N TRP A 105 -9.30 0.39 -5.56
CA TRP A 105 -7.99 -0.12 -5.90
C TRP A 105 -7.11 -0.33 -4.68
N ILE A 106 -6.01 -1.04 -4.88
CA ILE A 106 -5.01 -1.31 -3.85
C ILE A 106 -3.60 -1.10 -4.40
N LEU A 107 -2.69 -0.72 -3.50
CA LEU A 107 -1.25 -0.81 -3.71
C LEU A 107 -0.69 -1.96 -2.90
N ASN A 108 -0.07 -2.95 -3.56
CA ASN A 108 0.30 -4.21 -2.93
C ASN A 108 1.82 -4.44 -2.87
N GLY A 109 2.58 -3.37 -2.63
CA GLY A 109 4.03 -3.41 -2.40
C GLY A 109 4.88 -3.16 -3.63
N ASP A 110 6.14 -2.82 -3.37
CA ASP A 110 7.13 -2.36 -4.34
C ASP A 110 6.58 -1.20 -5.18
N ASN A 111 6.02 -0.21 -4.47
CA ASN A 111 5.37 0.97 -5.07
C ASN A 111 6.42 1.93 -5.66
N ILE A 112 7.57 2.03 -5.03
CA ILE A 112 8.74 2.80 -5.49
C ILE A 112 9.99 1.91 -5.55
N GLU A 113 10.96 2.27 -6.39
CA GLU A 113 12.19 1.47 -6.57
C GLU A 113 13.10 1.52 -5.33
N LEU A 114 13.28 2.68 -4.76
CA LEU A 114 14.02 2.94 -3.52
C LEU A 114 15.38 2.24 -3.45
N ILE A 115 16.36 2.70 -4.24
CA ILE A 115 17.76 2.29 -4.08
C ILE A 115 18.49 3.37 -3.26
N PRO A 116 18.66 3.20 -1.93
CA PRO A 116 19.33 4.19 -1.10
C PRO A 116 20.82 4.29 -1.41
N PRO A 117 21.47 5.42 -1.08
CA PRO A 117 22.93 5.52 -1.12
C PRO A 117 23.59 4.39 -0.33
N ASN A 118 24.69 3.85 -0.87
CA ASN A 118 25.46 2.74 -0.29
C ASN A 118 24.73 1.37 -0.21
N TYR A 119 23.62 1.22 -0.91
CA TYR A 119 23.01 -0.09 -1.05
C TYR A 119 23.84 -0.95 -2.02
N LYS A 120 23.79 -2.29 -1.84
CA LYS A 120 24.54 -3.27 -2.65
C LYS A 120 24.19 -3.27 -4.15
N ILE A 121 23.02 -2.73 -4.52
CA ILE A 121 22.60 -2.56 -5.91
C ILE A 121 23.01 -1.18 -6.38
N SER A 122 23.42 -1.07 -7.64
CA SER A 122 23.82 0.20 -8.23
C SER A 122 22.67 1.19 -8.29
N GLN A 123 22.90 2.44 -7.86
CA GLN A 123 21.95 3.53 -8.04
C GLN A 123 21.65 3.87 -9.51
N ARG A 124 22.45 3.37 -10.45
CA ARG A 124 22.17 3.54 -11.88
C ARG A 124 20.89 2.87 -12.36
N GLY A 125 20.27 2.01 -11.54
CA GLY A 125 18.99 1.38 -11.83
C GLY A 125 17.77 2.26 -11.56
N GLN A 126 17.95 3.52 -11.11
CA GLN A 126 16.86 4.44 -10.85
C GLN A 126 17.08 5.78 -11.54
N SER A 127 15.99 6.42 -11.93
CA SER A 127 15.95 7.71 -12.64
C SER A 127 15.71 8.90 -11.73
N MET A 128 15.39 8.66 -10.46
CA MET A 128 15.09 9.66 -9.44
C MET A 128 15.73 9.27 -8.11
N GLU A 129 16.07 10.25 -7.27
CA GLU A 129 16.47 9.98 -5.90
C GLU A 129 15.29 9.44 -5.05
N PRO A 130 15.55 8.67 -3.98
CA PRO A 130 14.50 8.01 -3.19
C PRO A 130 13.41 8.92 -2.63
N ASP A 131 13.75 10.13 -2.21
CA ASP A 131 12.80 11.14 -1.71
C ASP A 131 11.95 11.74 -2.85
N GLU A 132 12.56 11.99 -4.02
CA GLU A 132 11.84 12.43 -5.22
C GLU A 132 10.85 11.35 -5.70
N GLN A 133 11.23 10.06 -5.67
CA GLN A 133 10.35 8.95 -5.99
C GLN A 133 9.10 8.97 -5.10
N HIS A 134 9.29 9.09 -3.79
CA HIS A 134 8.21 9.09 -2.82
C HIS A 134 7.24 10.26 -3.02
N ILE A 135 7.80 11.47 -3.17
CA ILE A 135 6.99 12.69 -3.35
C ILE A 135 6.25 12.68 -4.69
N SER A 136 6.93 12.32 -5.77
CA SER A 136 6.33 12.31 -7.12
C SER A 136 5.29 11.22 -7.28
N PHE A 137 5.49 10.06 -6.64
CA PHE A 137 4.51 8.98 -6.64
C PHE A 137 3.22 9.39 -5.94
N ILE A 138 3.31 9.93 -4.73
CA ILE A 138 2.14 10.43 -3.99
C ILE A 138 1.37 11.45 -4.82
N LYS A 139 2.04 12.45 -5.38
CA LYS A 139 1.41 13.48 -6.23
C LYS A 139 0.70 12.89 -7.44
N ARG A 140 1.22 11.78 -7.98
CA ARG A 140 0.62 11.12 -9.15
C ARG A 140 -0.70 10.43 -8.83
N ILE A 141 -0.87 9.91 -7.61
CA ILE A 141 -2.01 9.09 -7.23
C ILE A 141 -2.98 9.77 -6.25
N GLU A 142 -2.64 10.94 -5.69
CA GLU A 142 -3.44 11.60 -4.65
C GLU A 142 -4.88 11.91 -5.09
N HIS A 143 -5.10 12.19 -6.39
CA HIS A 143 -6.42 12.51 -6.93
C HIS A 143 -7.38 11.31 -7.01
N ILE A 144 -6.85 10.06 -6.93
CA ILE A 144 -7.66 8.83 -6.87
C ILE A 144 -7.55 8.13 -5.50
N ALA A 145 -7.00 8.80 -4.49
CA ALA A 145 -6.77 8.23 -3.17
C ALA A 145 -8.08 7.90 -2.43
N ASP A 146 -9.18 8.58 -2.72
CA ASP A 146 -10.52 8.31 -2.18
C ASP A 146 -11.07 6.92 -2.58
N LYS A 147 -10.55 6.36 -3.67
CA LYS A 147 -10.87 5.01 -4.13
C LYS A 147 -9.88 3.95 -3.63
N LEU A 148 -8.77 4.33 -2.98
CA LEU A 148 -7.73 3.44 -2.48
C LEU A 148 -8.17 2.78 -1.18
N LEU A 149 -8.27 1.45 -1.16
CA LEU A 149 -8.71 0.70 0.01
C LEU A 149 -7.60 0.54 1.04
N PHE A 150 -6.38 0.28 0.58
CA PHE A 150 -5.21 0.17 1.44
C PHE A 150 -3.90 0.21 0.65
N ILE A 151 -2.82 0.47 1.37
CA ILE A 151 -1.45 0.31 0.90
C ILE A 151 -0.80 -0.86 1.65
N ARG A 152 0.01 -1.63 0.95
CA ARG A 152 0.91 -2.63 1.50
C ARG A 152 2.34 -2.29 1.10
N GLY A 153 3.28 -2.54 2.00
CA GLY A 153 4.70 -2.47 1.68
C GLY A 153 5.22 -3.75 1.03
N GLY A 154 6.22 -3.59 0.17
CA GLY A 154 6.96 -4.68 -0.44
C GLY A 154 8.40 -4.80 0.10
N ASN A 155 9.25 -5.49 -0.62
CA ASN A 155 10.64 -5.61 -0.21
C ASN A 155 11.47 -4.35 -0.51
N HIS A 156 11.09 -3.54 -1.50
CA HIS A 156 11.77 -2.29 -1.82
C HIS A 156 11.38 -1.19 -0.82
N ASP A 157 10.12 -0.89 -0.71
CA ASP A 157 9.58 0.29 -0.02
C ASP A 157 9.24 0.06 1.47
N MET A 158 9.24 -1.20 1.95
CA MET A 158 9.10 -1.53 3.37
C MET A 158 10.35 -2.20 3.92
N ILE A 159 10.72 -3.42 3.45
CA ILE A 159 11.82 -4.19 4.07
C ILE A 159 13.16 -3.46 3.91
N ARG A 160 13.45 -2.98 2.70
CA ARG A 160 14.68 -2.24 2.42
C ARG A 160 14.72 -0.91 3.18
N SER A 161 13.62 -0.16 3.20
CA SER A 161 13.55 1.13 3.87
C SER A 161 13.71 0.99 5.40
N VAL A 162 13.05 0.04 6.03
CA VAL A 162 13.20 -0.21 7.47
C VAL A 162 14.63 -0.60 7.81
N ASN A 163 15.26 -1.47 7.02
CA ASN A 163 16.62 -1.94 7.29
C ASN A 163 17.70 -0.86 7.09
N ILE A 164 17.50 0.10 6.21
CA ILE A 164 18.52 1.08 5.82
C ILE A 164 18.21 2.46 6.39
N LEU A 165 16.94 2.88 6.34
CA LEU A 165 16.50 4.22 6.74
C LEU A 165 15.90 4.23 8.14
N GLY A 166 15.59 3.07 8.71
CA GLY A 166 15.00 2.95 10.05
C GLY A 166 13.50 3.27 10.13
N PHE A 167 12.82 3.47 8.99
CA PHE A 167 11.38 3.70 8.93
C PHE A 167 10.75 3.08 7.69
N ASP A 168 9.44 2.85 7.74
CA ASP A 168 8.66 2.23 6.68
C ASP A 168 8.09 3.31 5.74
N VAL A 169 8.63 3.39 4.53
CA VAL A 169 8.23 4.40 3.53
C VAL A 169 6.80 4.18 3.04
N SER A 170 6.36 2.92 2.92
CA SER A 170 4.97 2.62 2.53
C SER A 170 3.96 3.02 3.59
N LYS A 171 4.31 2.87 4.88
CA LYS A 171 3.49 3.37 5.97
C LYS A 171 3.35 4.90 5.92
N VAL A 172 4.47 5.61 5.74
CA VAL A 172 4.44 7.08 5.61
C VAL A 172 3.56 7.51 4.43
N MET A 173 3.61 6.78 3.30
CA MET A 173 2.75 7.03 2.16
C MET A 173 1.27 6.84 2.51
N ALA A 174 0.93 5.76 3.23
CA ALA A 174 -0.43 5.48 3.67
C ALA A 174 -0.95 6.59 4.60
N ASP A 175 -0.13 7.05 5.55
CA ASP A 175 -0.47 8.13 6.47
C ASP A 175 -0.73 9.46 5.72
N ILE A 176 0.10 9.80 4.73
CA ILE A 176 -0.08 11.01 3.91
C ILE A 176 -1.37 10.95 3.09
N LEU A 177 -1.65 9.81 2.46
CA LEU A 177 -2.85 9.59 1.65
C LEU A 177 -4.11 9.31 2.49
N ARG A 178 -3.95 9.12 3.81
CA ARG A 178 -5.03 8.80 4.77
C ARG A 178 -5.78 7.53 4.41
N VAL A 179 -5.02 6.47 4.11
CA VAL A 179 -5.55 5.15 3.79
C VAL A 179 -4.98 4.10 4.74
N PRO A 180 -5.71 3.00 4.99
CA PRO A 180 -5.23 1.90 5.82
C PRO A 180 -3.91 1.31 5.32
N TYR A 181 -3.05 0.87 6.24
CA TYR A 181 -1.79 0.21 5.94
C TYR A 181 -1.78 -1.25 6.38
N TYR A 182 -1.43 -2.14 5.46
CA TYR A 182 -1.19 -3.56 5.76
C TYR A 182 0.30 -3.88 5.76
N ARG A 183 0.86 -4.16 6.93
CA ARG A 183 2.25 -4.62 7.04
C ARG A 183 2.40 -6.10 6.67
N MET A 184 1.45 -6.93 7.03
CA MET A 184 1.48 -8.37 6.85
C MET A 184 0.42 -8.84 5.84
N PRO A 185 0.60 -10.02 5.19
CA PRO A 185 -0.49 -10.64 4.45
C PRO A 185 -1.74 -10.80 5.31
N GLY A 186 -2.91 -10.65 4.72
CA GLY A 186 -4.14 -10.72 5.49
C GLY A 186 -5.40 -10.73 4.64
N TYR A 187 -6.52 -10.90 5.35
CA TYR A 187 -7.85 -10.86 4.77
C TYR A 187 -8.36 -9.43 4.61
N THR A 188 -9.04 -9.18 3.51
CA THR A 188 -9.98 -8.07 3.35
C THR A 188 -11.36 -8.66 3.14
N ARG A 189 -12.32 -8.30 3.99
CA ARG A 189 -13.71 -8.73 3.88
C ARG A 189 -14.45 -7.80 2.94
N ILE A 190 -15.03 -8.34 1.89
CA ILE A 190 -15.75 -7.60 0.88
C ILE A 190 -17.22 -8.03 0.94
N LYS A 191 -18.09 -7.09 1.30
CA LYS A 191 -19.54 -7.32 1.35
C LYS A 191 -20.20 -6.64 0.16
N VAL A 192 -20.90 -7.44 -0.64
CA VAL A 192 -21.74 -6.95 -1.75
C VAL A 192 -23.18 -7.31 -1.43
N GLY A 193 -23.91 -6.32 -0.89
CA GLY A 193 -25.24 -6.54 -0.30
C GLY A 193 -25.16 -7.49 0.90
N ASP A 194 -25.82 -8.63 0.78
CA ASP A 194 -25.90 -9.70 1.80
C ASP A 194 -24.81 -10.78 1.66
N VAL A 195 -24.00 -10.73 0.58
CA VAL A 195 -22.95 -11.71 0.31
C VAL A 195 -21.59 -11.20 0.78
N THR A 196 -20.82 -12.09 1.40
CA THR A 196 -19.46 -11.82 1.87
C THR A 196 -18.47 -12.64 1.08
N TRP A 197 -17.43 -11.95 0.57
CA TRP A 197 -16.27 -12.51 -0.09
C TRP A 197 -15.00 -12.22 0.71
N TYR A 198 -14.03 -13.12 0.68
CA TYR A 198 -12.75 -12.94 1.34
C TYR A 198 -11.63 -12.81 0.30
N PHE A 199 -11.09 -11.60 0.20
CA PHE A 199 -9.91 -11.30 -0.58
C PHE A 199 -8.67 -11.39 0.33
N VAL A 200 -7.73 -12.24 -0.05
CA VAL A 200 -6.48 -12.44 0.68
C VAL A 200 -5.34 -11.90 -0.17
N SER A 201 -4.58 -10.97 0.37
CA SER A 201 -3.47 -10.35 -0.35
C SER A 201 -2.17 -10.38 0.44
N GLY A 202 -1.07 -10.40 -0.27
CA GLY A 202 0.30 -10.29 0.22
C GLY A 202 1.19 -9.81 -0.90
N HIS A 203 2.36 -9.23 -0.58
CA HIS A 203 3.30 -8.86 -1.63
C HIS A 203 3.97 -10.11 -2.22
N GLY A 204 4.29 -11.10 -1.40
CA GLY A 204 5.05 -12.27 -1.81
C GLY A 204 6.53 -12.18 -1.42
N LYS A 205 7.25 -13.26 -1.67
CA LYS A 205 8.68 -13.36 -1.31
C LYS A 205 9.50 -14.13 -2.35
N SER A 206 8.86 -14.97 -3.16
CA SER A 206 9.54 -15.90 -4.06
C SER A 206 9.57 -15.40 -5.49
N GLY A 207 10.77 -15.16 -6.03
CA GLY A 207 10.99 -14.90 -7.46
C GLY A 207 11.05 -16.16 -8.33
N GLY A 208 10.62 -17.32 -7.81
CA GLY A 208 10.68 -18.61 -8.53
C GLY A 208 9.71 -18.68 -9.71
N LYS A 209 10.07 -19.54 -10.69
CA LYS A 209 9.27 -19.76 -11.92
C LYS A 209 7.86 -20.31 -11.64
N ASN A 210 7.68 -21.04 -10.54
CA ASN A 210 6.40 -21.62 -10.16
C ASN A 210 5.62 -20.67 -9.26
N GLY A 211 4.90 -19.73 -9.88
CA GLY A 211 4.07 -18.75 -9.19
C GLY A 211 2.93 -19.37 -8.38
N ASP A 212 2.41 -20.53 -8.77
CA ASP A 212 1.29 -21.20 -8.09
C ASP A 212 1.70 -21.71 -6.70
N LEU A 213 2.94 -22.18 -6.51
CA LEU A 213 3.38 -22.78 -5.24
C LEU A 213 3.23 -21.84 -4.04
N GLU A 214 3.48 -20.55 -4.23
CA GLU A 214 3.34 -19.57 -3.15
C GLU A 214 1.85 -19.25 -2.88
N LEU A 215 1.03 -19.21 -3.93
CA LEU A 215 -0.42 -19.09 -3.83
C LEU A 215 -1.05 -20.31 -3.15
N ASP A 216 -0.56 -21.54 -3.43
CA ASP A 216 -0.99 -22.75 -2.75
C ASP A 216 -0.69 -22.71 -1.24
N LYS A 217 0.51 -22.26 -0.88
CA LYS A 217 0.89 -22.06 0.54
C LYS A 217 0.00 -21.00 1.20
N MET A 218 -0.27 -19.91 0.51
CA MET A 218 -1.15 -18.86 1.00
C MET A 218 -2.58 -19.39 1.21
N ALA A 219 -3.11 -20.15 0.25
CA ALA A 219 -4.44 -20.74 0.34
C ALA A 219 -4.55 -21.83 1.43
N ALA A 220 -3.44 -22.49 1.76
CA ALA A 220 -3.40 -23.45 2.87
C ALA A 220 -3.46 -22.74 4.24
N VAL A 221 -2.84 -21.56 4.36
CA VAL A 221 -2.86 -20.75 5.59
C VAL A 221 -4.18 -19.99 5.75
N TYR A 222 -4.67 -19.40 4.66
CA TYR A 222 -5.88 -18.57 4.64
C TYR A 222 -7.05 -19.34 4.00
N SER A 223 -7.53 -20.37 4.67
CA SER A 223 -8.48 -21.38 4.13
C SER A 223 -9.82 -20.83 3.65
N ASP A 224 -10.28 -19.71 4.24
CA ASP A 224 -11.57 -19.08 3.91
C ASP A 224 -11.50 -18.15 2.70
N GLY A 225 -10.31 -17.87 2.18
CA GLY A 225 -10.11 -17.00 1.03
C GLY A 225 -10.86 -17.47 -0.22
N ASP A 226 -11.48 -16.53 -0.92
CA ASP A 226 -12.11 -16.74 -2.23
C ASP A 226 -11.20 -16.26 -3.36
N VAL A 227 -10.39 -15.25 -3.08
CA VAL A 227 -9.39 -14.70 -4.01
C VAL A 227 -8.05 -14.59 -3.28
N PHE A 228 -6.98 -15.09 -3.91
CA PHE A 228 -5.60 -15.00 -3.42
C PHE A 228 -4.77 -14.20 -4.41
N PHE A 229 -4.19 -13.10 -3.92
CA PHE A 229 -3.45 -12.14 -4.73
C PHE A 229 -2.03 -11.95 -4.21
N LEU A 230 -1.04 -12.09 -5.10
CA LEU A 230 0.38 -11.86 -4.81
C LEU A 230 1.05 -11.04 -5.92
N GLY A 231 2.01 -10.20 -5.55
CA GLY A 231 2.96 -9.51 -6.43
C GLY A 231 4.34 -10.19 -6.46
N HIS A 232 5.39 -9.37 -6.43
CA HIS A 232 6.82 -9.68 -6.26
C HIS A 232 7.50 -10.41 -7.43
N ASN A 233 6.88 -11.40 -8.02
CA ASN A 233 7.51 -12.16 -9.11
C ASN A 233 7.17 -11.64 -10.52
N HIS A 234 6.44 -10.52 -10.59
CA HIS A 234 6.02 -9.79 -11.79
C HIS A 234 5.17 -10.61 -12.78
N GLN A 235 4.82 -11.86 -12.47
CA GLN A 235 3.93 -12.64 -13.32
C GLN A 235 2.53 -12.02 -13.32
N LEU A 236 1.88 -12.02 -14.48
CA LEU A 236 0.53 -11.46 -14.65
C LEU A 236 -0.42 -12.55 -15.14
N TYR A 237 -1.29 -13.02 -14.25
CA TYR A 237 -2.37 -13.93 -14.60
C TYR A 237 -3.50 -13.94 -13.55
N ALA A 238 -4.70 -14.31 -13.99
CA ALA A 238 -5.84 -14.63 -13.14
C ALA A 238 -6.35 -16.04 -13.51
N LYS A 239 -6.31 -16.97 -12.56
CA LYS A 239 -6.61 -18.39 -12.78
C LYS A 239 -7.71 -18.83 -11.82
N PRO A 240 -8.87 -19.31 -12.33
CA PRO A 240 -9.88 -19.94 -11.47
C PRO A 240 -9.42 -21.32 -10.99
N LEU A 241 -9.77 -21.64 -9.77
CA LEU A 241 -9.50 -22.92 -9.14
C LEU A 241 -10.79 -23.47 -8.53
N ASP A 242 -11.30 -24.54 -9.11
CA ASP A 242 -12.51 -25.19 -8.67
C ASP A 242 -12.18 -26.37 -7.73
N SER A 243 -12.92 -26.46 -6.64
CA SER A 243 -12.81 -27.56 -5.68
C SER A 243 -14.18 -28.04 -5.23
N LEU A 244 -14.31 -29.33 -4.96
CA LEU A 244 -15.52 -29.86 -4.35
C LEU A 244 -15.57 -29.51 -2.86
N ARG A 245 -16.72 -29.08 -2.39
CA ARG A 245 -17.01 -28.86 -0.98
C ARG A 245 -18.36 -29.36 -0.59
N VAL A 246 -18.51 -29.67 0.69
CA VAL A 246 -19.80 -29.96 1.29
C VAL A 246 -20.52 -28.61 1.53
N LEU A 247 -21.68 -28.46 0.92
CA LEU A 247 -22.58 -27.31 1.06
C LEU A 247 -23.91 -27.80 1.65
N GLY A 248 -24.04 -27.74 2.97
CA GLY A 248 -25.14 -28.39 3.67
C GLY A 248 -25.05 -29.92 3.53
N ASP A 249 -26.08 -30.56 3.00
CA ASP A 249 -26.15 -32.01 2.81
C ASP A 249 -25.75 -32.47 1.38
N LYS A 250 -25.17 -31.59 0.58
CA LYS A 250 -24.80 -31.87 -0.82
C LYS A 250 -23.37 -31.44 -1.13
N GLU A 251 -22.78 -32.08 -2.12
CA GLU A 251 -21.56 -31.61 -2.74
C GLU A 251 -21.87 -30.42 -3.67
N GLY A 252 -20.98 -29.45 -3.64
CA GLY A 252 -21.02 -28.29 -4.54
C GLY A 252 -19.62 -27.85 -4.95
N VAL A 253 -19.55 -27.08 -6.01
CA VAL A 253 -18.29 -26.51 -6.51
C VAL A 253 -18.07 -25.17 -5.82
N ARG A 254 -16.90 -25.04 -5.16
CA ARG A 254 -16.38 -23.73 -4.73
C ARG A 254 -15.33 -23.28 -5.72
N ARG A 255 -15.57 -22.16 -6.38
CA ARG A 255 -14.59 -21.47 -7.21
C ARG A 255 -13.80 -20.49 -6.38
N ARG A 256 -12.47 -20.56 -6.48
CA ARG A 256 -11.52 -19.59 -5.93
C ARG A 256 -10.69 -18.99 -7.08
N TRP A 257 -9.98 -17.91 -6.80
CA TRP A 257 -9.12 -17.28 -7.79
C TRP A 257 -7.70 -17.18 -7.28
N TYR A 258 -6.74 -17.60 -8.10
CA TYR A 258 -5.30 -17.36 -7.92
C TYR A 258 -4.87 -16.28 -8.89
N ILE A 259 -4.27 -15.21 -8.35
CA ILE A 259 -3.94 -14.02 -9.13
C ILE A 259 -2.50 -13.61 -8.82
N ARG A 260 -1.72 -13.44 -9.87
CA ARG A 260 -0.45 -12.72 -9.84
C ARG A 260 -0.69 -11.36 -10.48
N GLY A 261 -0.25 -10.32 -9.76
CA GLY A 261 -0.65 -8.94 -10.05
C GLY A 261 0.11 -8.27 -11.18
N GLY A 262 1.16 -8.90 -11.72
CA GLY A 262 2.00 -8.29 -12.74
C GLY A 262 2.99 -7.29 -12.17
N SER A 263 3.41 -6.36 -13.00
CA SER A 263 4.26 -5.22 -12.64
C SER A 263 4.08 -4.09 -13.65
N PHE A 264 4.60 -2.91 -13.30
CA PHE A 264 4.70 -1.78 -14.22
C PHE A 264 6.15 -1.52 -14.67
N LEU A 265 6.96 -2.60 -14.69
CA LEU A 265 8.30 -2.57 -15.26
C LEU A 265 8.31 -3.15 -16.67
N GLU A 266 9.05 -2.51 -17.56
CA GLU A 266 9.52 -3.12 -18.78
C GLU A 266 10.55 -4.22 -18.45
N TYR A 267 10.94 -5.01 -19.45
CA TYR A 267 11.88 -6.11 -19.24
C TYR A 267 13.28 -5.59 -18.87
N ALA A 268 13.52 -5.51 -17.56
CA ALA A 268 14.73 -4.94 -16.99
C ALA A 268 16.00 -5.73 -17.37
N ASP A 269 17.12 -5.02 -17.45
CA ASP A 269 18.43 -5.61 -17.82
C ASP A 269 18.85 -6.76 -16.89
N TYR A 270 18.62 -6.64 -15.58
CA TYR A 270 18.94 -7.71 -14.63
C TYR A 270 18.15 -9.00 -14.91
N ALA A 271 16.89 -8.88 -15.33
CA ALA A 271 16.04 -10.00 -15.69
C ALA A 271 16.54 -10.69 -16.97
N ARG A 272 17.03 -9.89 -17.93
CA ARG A 272 17.67 -10.37 -19.15
C ARG A 272 18.97 -11.11 -18.85
N TYR A 273 19.85 -10.56 -18.02
CA TYR A 273 21.09 -11.20 -17.58
C TYR A 273 20.85 -12.50 -16.83
N SER A 274 19.78 -12.57 -16.05
CA SER A 274 19.43 -13.75 -15.24
C SER A 274 18.58 -14.78 -15.99
N PHE A 275 18.29 -14.53 -17.27
CA PHE A 275 17.40 -15.38 -18.09
C PHE A 275 16.01 -15.57 -17.47
N PHE A 276 15.50 -14.57 -16.77
CA PHE A 276 14.12 -14.61 -16.31
C PHE A 276 13.15 -14.54 -17.49
N PRO A 277 12.01 -15.24 -17.43
CA PRO A 277 11.00 -15.14 -18.49
C PRO A 277 10.53 -13.70 -18.68
N MET A 278 10.29 -13.30 -19.92
CA MET A 278 9.56 -12.06 -20.17
C MET A 278 8.17 -12.17 -19.56
N VAL A 279 7.77 -11.15 -18.80
CA VAL A 279 6.44 -11.02 -18.22
C VAL A 279 5.70 -9.88 -18.89
N ARG A 280 4.37 -9.96 -18.91
CA ARG A 280 3.55 -8.86 -19.44
C ARG A 280 3.47 -7.77 -18.38
N THR A 281 3.69 -6.54 -18.78
CA THR A 281 3.43 -5.35 -17.97
C THR A 281 1.92 -5.13 -17.87
N GLY A 282 1.42 -4.83 -16.68
CA GLY A 282 0.00 -4.58 -16.46
C GLY A 282 -0.45 -4.94 -15.06
N TRP A 283 -1.75 -5.04 -14.89
CA TRP A 283 -2.41 -5.27 -13.59
C TRP A 283 -3.55 -6.28 -13.69
N ALA A 284 -4.02 -6.74 -12.55
CA ALA A 284 -5.21 -7.57 -12.45
C ALA A 284 -6.40 -6.75 -11.96
N THR A 285 -7.57 -7.05 -12.50
CA THR A 285 -8.85 -6.49 -12.08
C THR A 285 -9.78 -7.60 -11.61
N ILE A 286 -10.47 -7.38 -10.48
CA ILE A 286 -11.38 -8.34 -9.87
C ILE A 286 -12.75 -7.68 -9.73
N GLU A 287 -13.76 -8.25 -10.34
CA GLU A 287 -15.16 -7.84 -10.19
C GLU A 287 -15.84 -8.69 -9.13
N PHE A 288 -16.39 -8.02 -8.11
CA PHE A 288 -17.17 -8.63 -7.05
C PHE A 288 -18.65 -8.32 -7.25
N ALA A 289 -19.47 -9.37 -7.41
CA ALA A 289 -20.91 -9.30 -7.50
C ALA A 289 -21.55 -10.18 -6.42
N LYS A 290 -22.86 -10.11 -6.22
CA LYS A 290 -23.57 -10.95 -5.24
C LYS A 290 -23.50 -12.44 -5.58
N ASP A 291 -23.50 -12.78 -6.83
CA ASP A 291 -23.57 -14.18 -7.31
C ASP A 291 -22.24 -14.77 -7.73
N LYS A 292 -21.21 -13.93 -7.96
CA LYS A 292 -19.93 -14.41 -8.50
C LYS A 292 -18.79 -13.41 -8.35
N ILE A 293 -17.59 -13.96 -8.49
CA ILE A 293 -16.35 -13.21 -8.72
C ILE A 293 -15.86 -13.47 -10.13
N ARG A 294 -15.39 -12.44 -10.80
CA ARG A 294 -14.64 -12.54 -12.07
C ARG A 294 -13.28 -11.88 -11.88
N ALA A 295 -12.26 -12.40 -12.52
CA ALA A 295 -10.95 -11.77 -12.52
C ALA A 295 -10.31 -11.86 -13.91
N TRP A 296 -9.61 -10.82 -14.30
CA TRP A 296 -8.89 -10.73 -15.58
C TRP A 296 -7.63 -9.88 -15.43
N THR A 297 -6.82 -9.82 -16.47
CA THR A 297 -5.59 -9.04 -16.54
C THR A 297 -5.65 -8.06 -17.72
N ASN A 298 -5.10 -6.87 -17.51
CA ASN A 298 -5.07 -5.77 -18.48
C ASN A 298 -3.64 -5.51 -18.96
#